data_311d1b1f73742b4d37085a2a24e2e65d
#
_entry.id   311d1b1f73742b4d37085a2a24e2e65d
#
_cell.length_a   1.000
_cell.length_b   1.000
_cell.length_c   1.000
_cell.angle_alpha   90.00
_cell.angle_beta   90.00
_cell.angle_gamma   90.00
#
_symmetry.space_group_name_H-M   'P 1'
#
loop_
_entity.id
_entity.type
_entity.pdbx_description
1 polymer ?
#
loop_
_entity_poly.entity_id
_entity_poly.type
_entity_poly.pdbx_seq_one_letter_code
_entity_poly.pdbx_strand_id
1 'polypeptide(L)'
;IQMMRVCYKKNVIDMMDWAETIASEGKEAQKQFLEYCLHMFRQSMLKNYTQDTLTRVSPEEDLFLENFAKYITGNNIFDFMKSFNDAHYHLERNANSRILFTTLCFNVMSYIHKA
;
A
#
# COMPACT_ATOMS: atom_id res chain seq x y z
N ILE A 1 4.80 0.22 -7.33
CA ILE A 1 3.62 0.97 -6.86
C ILE A 1 4.03 2.39 -6.51
N GLN A 2 3.43 3.35 -7.21
CA GLN A 2 3.77 4.76 -7.07
C GLN A 2 3.56 5.28 -5.64
N MET A 3 2.50 4.85 -5.00
CA MET A 3 2.17 5.25 -3.63
C MET A 3 3.33 4.98 -2.67
N MET A 4 3.93 3.78 -2.75
CA MET A 4 5.01 3.41 -1.85
C MET A 4 6.24 4.28 -2.05
N ARG A 5 6.51 4.65 -3.30
CA ARG A 5 7.66 5.50 -3.64
C ARG A 5 7.52 6.89 -3.06
N VAL A 6 6.36 7.53 -3.24
CA VAL A 6 6.15 8.89 -2.74
C VAL A 6 6.12 8.92 -1.21
N CYS A 7 5.57 7.87 -0.58
CA CYS A 7 5.55 7.78 0.87
C CYS A 7 6.95 7.57 1.45
N TYR A 8 7.78 6.76 0.79
CA TYR A 8 9.16 6.53 1.22
C TYR A 8 9.98 7.83 1.18
N LYS A 9 9.78 8.65 0.15
CA LYS A 9 10.50 9.91 0.00
C LYS A 9 10.04 11.00 0.95
N LYS A 10 8.93 10.80 1.66
CA LYS A 10 8.33 11.78 2.57
C LYS A 10 7.97 13.09 1.87
N ASN A 11 7.68 13.05 0.59
CA ASN A 11 7.29 14.24 -0.17
C ASN A 11 5.79 14.44 -0.05
N VAL A 12 5.36 15.35 0.85
CA VAL A 12 3.97 15.59 1.15
C VAL A 12 3.20 16.06 -0.09
N ILE A 13 3.80 16.92 -0.91
CA ILE A 13 3.15 17.42 -2.11
C ILE A 13 2.87 16.29 -3.07
N ASP A 14 3.85 15.41 -3.31
CA ASP A 14 3.66 14.25 -4.18
C ASP A 14 2.63 13.28 -3.63
N MET A 15 2.57 13.10 -2.30
CA MET A 15 1.57 12.25 -1.68
C MET A 15 0.16 12.82 -1.90
N MET A 16 -0.01 14.12 -1.75
CA MET A 16 -1.29 14.77 -1.98
C MET A 16 -1.70 14.70 -3.44
N ASP A 17 -0.76 14.90 -4.37
CA ASP A 17 -1.02 14.79 -5.80
C ASP A 17 -1.44 13.37 -6.17
N TRP A 18 -0.77 12.37 -5.62
CA TRP A 18 -1.13 10.97 -5.85
C TRP A 18 -2.53 10.67 -5.31
N ALA A 19 -2.83 11.14 -4.10
CA ALA A 19 -4.14 10.93 -3.49
C ALA A 19 -5.26 11.57 -4.32
N GLU A 20 -5.00 12.74 -4.88
CA GLU A 20 -5.96 13.42 -5.73
C GLU A 20 -6.18 12.67 -7.04
N THR A 21 -5.12 12.11 -7.60
CA THR A 21 -5.19 11.31 -8.81
C THR A 21 -6.04 10.06 -8.60
N ILE A 22 -5.77 9.29 -7.54
CA ILE A 22 -6.54 8.07 -7.26
C ILE A 22 -7.98 8.41 -6.89
N ALA A 23 -8.20 9.55 -6.22
CA ALA A 23 -9.55 9.99 -5.85
C ALA A 23 -10.40 10.35 -7.07
N SER A 24 -9.78 10.69 -8.19
CA SER A 24 -10.48 10.99 -9.43
C SER A 24 -10.95 9.73 -10.17
N GLU A 25 -10.46 8.57 -9.78
CA GLU A 25 -10.86 7.30 -10.38
C GLU A 25 -12.15 6.81 -9.73
N GLY A 26 -12.84 5.88 -10.39
CA GLY A 26 -14.08 5.33 -9.86
C GLY A 26 -13.87 4.50 -8.61
N LYS A 27 -14.93 4.35 -7.81
CA LYS A 27 -14.92 3.61 -6.56
C LYS A 27 -14.41 2.17 -6.74
N GLU A 28 -14.81 1.50 -7.82
CA GLU A 28 -14.35 0.13 -8.09
C GLU A 28 -12.85 0.06 -8.32
N ALA A 29 -12.30 1.01 -9.08
CA ALA A 29 -10.85 1.06 -9.30
C ALA A 29 -10.10 1.31 -8.01
N GLN A 30 -10.61 2.17 -7.15
CA GLN A 30 -10.03 2.46 -5.85
C GLN A 30 -10.04 1.23 -4.94
N LYS A 31 -11.14 0.48 -4.91
CA LYS A 31 -11.25 -0.75 -4.13
C LYS A 31 -10.29 -1.81 -4.64
N GLN A 32 -10.19 -1.97 -5.97
CA GLN A 32 -9.26 -2.91 -6.57
C GLN A 32 -7.81 -2.57 -6.23
N PHE A 33 -7.48 -1.29 -6.20
CA PHE A 33 -6.14 -0.84 -5.81
C PHE A 33 -5.82 -1.27 -4.36
N LEU A 34 -6.77 -1.06 -3.44
CA LEU A 34 -6.57 -1.45 -2.04
C LEU A 34 -6.41 -2.97 -1.89
N GLU A 35 -7.22 -3.74 -2.62
CA GLU A 35 -7.13 -5.20 -2.61
C GLU A 35 -5.79 -5.68 -3.18
N TYR A 36 -5.30 -5.03 -4.23
CA TYR A 36 -4.00 -5.31 -4.81
C TYR A 36 -2.88 -5.06 -3.81
N CYS A 37 -2.94 -3.93 -3.09
CA CYS A 37 -1.94 -3.61 -2.08
C CYS A 37 -1.93 -4.65 -0.95
N LEU A 38 -3.10 -5.08 -0.49
CA LEU A 38 -3.19 -6.12 0.53
C LEU A 38 -2.54 -7.42 0.07
N HIS A 39 -2.77 -7.78 -1.20
CA HIS A 39 -2.12 -8.95 -1.80
C HIS A 39 -0.59 -8.79 -1.80
N MET A 40 -0.10 -7.63 -2.20
CA MET A 40 1.34 -7.38 -2.26
C MET A 40 1.99 -7.39 -0.88
N PHE A 41 1.29 -6.93 0.15
CA PHE A 41 1.81 -7.00 1.52
C PHE A 41 1.96 -8.44 1.97
N ARG A 42 0.99 -9.30 1.68
CA ARG A 42 1.08 -10.73 2.00
C ARG A 42 2.24 -11.37 1.26
N GLN A 43 2.41 -11.07 -0.03
CA GLN A 43 3.52 -11.62 -0.81
C GLN A 43 4.87 -11.14 -0.28
N SER A 44 4.96 -9.88 0.18
CA SER A 44 6.18 -9.35 0.77
C SER A 44 6.56 -10.12 2.04
N MET A 45 5.59 -10.44 2.88
CA MET A 45 5.86 -11.23 4.10
C MET A 45 6.31 -12.65 3.76
N LEU A 46 5.67 -13.27 2.79
CA LEU A 46 6.07 -14.62 2.35
C LEU A 46 7.51 -14.60 1.83
N LYS A 47 7.87 -13.61 1.02
CA LYS A 47 9.22 -13.49 0.49
C LYS A 47 10.25 -13.33 1.61
N ASN A 48 9.93 -12.54 2.64
CA ASN A 48 10.84 -12.31 3.76
C ASN A 48 11.08 -13.58 4.59
N TYR A 49 10.07 -14.44 4.70
CA TYR A 49 10.20 -15.64 5.54
C TYR A 49 10.62 -16.88 4.79
N THR A 50 10.25 -17.01 3.51
CA THR A 50 10.48 -18.27 2.78
C THR A 50 11.50 -18.15 1.67
N GLN A 51 11.86 -16.97 1.29
CA GLN A 51 12.78 -16.67 0.17
C GLN A 51 12.40 -17.33 -1.13
N ASP A 52 11.02 -17.40 -1.59
CA ASP A 52 10.85 -18.39 -2.31
C ASP A 52 9.91 -18.53 -3.34
N THR A 53 10.01 -19.58 -3.91
CA THR A 53 9.27 -20.15 -5.02
C THR A 53 7.77 -20.22 -4.79
N LEU A 54 7.27 -19.96 -3.60
CA LEU A 54 5.85 -19.97 -3.30
C LEU A 54 5.14 -18.67 -3.70
N THR A 55 5.89 -17.61 -3.91
CA THR A 55 5.31 -16.35 -4.37
C THR A 55 5.07 -16.42 -5.87
N ARG A 56 3.80 -16.34 -6.26
CA ARG A 56 3.43 -16.32 -7.68
C ARG A 56 3.14 -14.90 -8.10
N VAL A 57 4.16 -14.22 -8.60
CA VAL A 57 4.07 -12.83 -9.01
C VAL A 57 4.66 -12.66 -10.39
N SER A 58 4.27 -11.59 -11.08
CA SER A 58 4.86 -11.23 -12.36
C SER A 58 6.30 -10.77 -12.15
N PRO A 59 7.13 -10.73 -13.22
CA PRO A 59 8.49 -10.19 -13.09
C PRO A 59 8.55 -8.77 -12.53
N GLU A 60 7.58 -7.93 -12.88
CA GLU A 60 7.52 -6.56 -12.37
C GLU A 60 7.22 -6.54 -10.88
N GLU A 61 6.30 -7.40 -10.43
CA GLU A 61 5.95 -7.53 -9.02
C GLU A 61 7.11 -8.10 -8.23
N ASP A 62 7.86 -9.04 -8.80
CA ASP A 62 9.02 -9.62 -8.15
C ASP A 62 10.09 -8.55 -7.91
N LEU A 63 10.32 -7.68 -8.90
CA LEU A 63 11.25 -6.58 -8.74
C LEU A 63 10.81 -5.62 -7.63
N PHE A 64 9.51 -5.33 -7.56
CA PHE A 64 8.95 -4.52 -6.47
C PHE A 64 9.20 -5.18 -5.12
N LEU A 65 8.96 -6.49 -5.02
CA LEU A 65 9.15 -7.23 -3.77
C LEU A 65 10.62 -7.21 -3.33
N GLU A 66 11.56 -7.36 -4.26
CA GLU A 66 12.98 -7.27 -3.92
C GLU A 66 13.34 -5.93 -3.30
N ASN A 67 12.75 -4.84 -3.82
CA ASN A 67 13.07 -3.49 -3.37
C ASN A 67 12.31 -3.08 -2.12
N PHE A 68 11.10 -3.58 -1.92
CA PHE A 68 10.23 -3.11 -0.85
C PHE A 68 9.93 -4.13 0.24
N ALA A 69 10.19 -5.42 0.02
CA ALA A 69 9.91 -6.43 1.05
C ALA A 69 10.61 -6.12 2.37
N LYS A 70 11.77 -5.51 2.32
CA LYS A 70 12.55 -5.15 3.52
C LYS A 70 11.83 -4.10 4.39
N TYR A 71 10.87 -3.36 3.83
CA TYR A 71 10.10 -2.37 4.57
C TYR A 71 8.80 -2.93 5.13
N ILE A 72 8.45 -4.17 4.80
CA ILE A 72 7.26 -4.86 5.30
C ILE A 72 7.74 -5.90 6.31
N THR A 73 7.61 -5.60 7.58
CA THR A 73 8.18 -6.41 8.65
C THR A 73 7.13 -6.81 9.66
N GLY A 74 7.48 -7.68 10.62
CA GLY A 74 6.61 -8.01 11.74
C GLY A 74 6.22 -6.81 12.58
N ASN A 75 7.01 -5.72 12.52
CA ASN A 75 6.72 -4.51 13.28
C ASN A 75 5.62 -3.65 12.65
N ASN A 76 5.38 -3.80 11.35
CA ASN A 76 4.43 -2.91 10.67
C ASN A 76 3.38 -3.63 9.82
N ILE A 77 3.50 -4.95 9.61
CA ILE A 77 2.56 -5.66 8.71
C ILE A 77 1.10 -5.55 9.18
N PHE A 78 0.87 -5.67 10.48
CA PHE A 78 -0.49 -5.56 11.00
C PHE A 78 -1.05 -4.16 10.85
N ASP A 79 -0.21 -3.14 10.99
CA ASP A 79 -0.61 -1.75 10.76
C ASP A 79 -1.00 -1.54 9.31
N PHE A 80 -0.20 -2.04 8.36
CA PHE A 80 -0.53 -1.98 6.94
C PHE A 80 -1.86 -2.68 6.65
N MET A 81 -2.00 -3.90 7.12
CA MET A 81 -3.21 -4.68 6.85
C MET A 81 -4.45 -4.00 7.42
N LYS A 82 -4.35 -3.51 8.65
CA LYS A 82 -5.47 -2.83 9.31
C LYS A 82 -5.85 -1.55 8.56
N SER A 83 -4.88 -0.71 8.23
CA SER A 83 -5.15 0.55 7.56
C SER A 83 -5.80 0.36 6.20
N PHE A 84 -5.33 -0.61 5.42
CA PHE A 84 -5.87 -0.86 4.09
C PHE A 84 -7.23 -1.55 4.15
N ASN A 85 -7.46 -2.44 5.11
CA ASN A 85 -8.78 -3.03 5.32
C ASN A 85 -9.79 -1.99 5.80
N ASP A 86 -9.38 -1.11 6.71
CA ASP A 86 -10.25 -0.02 7.18
C ASP A 86 -10.58 0.95 6.04
N ALA A 87 -9.60 1.26 5.19
CA ALA A 87 -9.82 2.13 4.04
C ALA A 87 -10.84 1.51 3.08
N HIS A 88 -10.71 0.22 2.81
CA HIS A 88 -11.65 -0.50 1.95
C HIS A 88 -13.07 -0.47 2.54
N TYR A 89 -13.18 -0.71 3.83
CA TYR A 89 -14.44 -0.68 4.56
C TYR A 89 -15.10 0.69 4.46
N HIS A 90 -14.35 1.75 4.73
CA HIS A 90 -14.88 3.12 4.67
C HIS A 90 -15.24 3.54 3.25
N LEU A 91 -14.46 3.11 2.28
CA LEU A 91 -14.72 3.41 0.88
C LEU A 91 -16.03 2.79 0.41
N GLU A 92 -16.34 1.58 0.83
CA GLU A 92 -17.61 0.95 0.53
C GLU A 92 -18.80 1.71 1.11
N ARG A 93 -18.56 2.47 2.18
CA ARG A 93 -19.58 3.32 2.83
C ARG A 93 -19.53 4.77 2.37
N ASN A 94 -18.96 4.99 1.19
CA ASN A 94 -18.94 6.30 0.52
C ASN A 94 -18.14 7.38 1.27
N ALA A 95 -17.06 6.99 1.95
CA ALA A 95 -16.14 7.95 2.55
C ALA A 95 -15.53 8.83 1.46
N ASN A 96 -15.11 10.04 1.82
CA ASN A 96 -14.45 10.94 0.91
C ASN A 96 -13.10 10.38 0.49
N SER A 97 -12.97 10.02 -0.80
CA SER A 97 -11.80 9.33 -1.34
C SER A 97 -10.52 10.15 -1.17
N ARG A 98 -10.59 11.46 -1.40
CA ARG A 98 -9.41 12.33 -1.30
C ARG A 98 -8.86 12.34 0.12
N ILE A 99 -9.71 12.51 1.11
CA ILE A 99 -9.33 12.52 2.51
C ILE A 99 -8.82 11.13 2.90
N LEU A 100 -9.52 10.09 2.48
CA LEU A 100 -9.17 8.71 2.80
C LEU A 100 -7.78 8.35 2.30
N PHE A 101 -7.48 8.62 1.03
CA PHE A 101 -6.19 8.27 0.45
C PHE A 101 -5.06 9.18 0.94
N THR A 102 -5.34 10.45 1.24
CA THR A 102 -4.34 11.33 1.86
C THR A 102 -3.94 10.81 3.24
N THR A 103 -4.92 10.46 4.06
CA THR A 103 -4.67 9.88 5.39
C THR A 103 -3.89 8.58 5.28
N LEU A 104 -4.28 7.73 4.32
CA LEU A 104 -3.60 6.46 4.09
C LEU A 104 -2.13 6.67 3.72
N CYS A 105 -1.82 7.65 2.89
CA CYS A 105 -0.43 7.98 2.54
C CYS A 105 0.39 8.37 3.76
N PHE A 106 -0.14 9.18 4.65
CA PHE A 106 0.57 9.55 5.87
C PHE A 106 0.80 8.35 6.77
N ASN A 107 -0.18 7.46 6.88
CA ASN A 107 -0.03 6.23 7.64
C ASN A 107 1.05 5.33 7.06
N VAL A 108 1.05 5.15 5.74
CA VAL A 108 2.06 4.33 5.04
C VAL A 108 3.45 4.92 5.25
N MET A 109 3.60 6.23 5.15
CA MET A 109 4.87 6.89 5.40
C MET A 109 5.39 6.55 6.80
N SER A 110 4.53 6.63 7.80
CA SER A 110 4.87 6.30 9.18
C SER A 110 5.30 4.83 9.31
N TYR A 111 4.57 3.91 8.71
CA TYR A 111 4.85 2.48 8.81
C TYR A 111 6.15 2.09 8.13
N ILE A 112 6.43 2.65 6.94
CA ILE A 112 7.68 2.38 6.23
C ILE A 112 8.89 2.78 7.09
N HIS A 113 8.82 3.91 7.76
CA HIS A 113 9.94 4.41 8.54
C HIS A 113 10.02 3.80 9.95
N LYS A 114 9.03 2.99 10.31
CA LYS A 114 9.01 2.23 11.55
C LYS A 114 9.65 0.84 11.40
N ALA A 115 9.77 0.38 10.17
CA ALA A 115 10.20 -0.99 9.86
C ALA A 115 11.57 -1.37 10.47
#